data_0378a28d173877135219aeb0310ba6fb
#
_entry.id   0378a28d173877135219aeb0310ba6fb
#
_cell.length_a   1.000
_cell.length_b   1.000
_cell.length_c   1.000
_cell.angle_alpha   90.00
_cell.angle_beta   90.00
_cell.angle_gamma   90.00
#
_symmetry.space_group_name_H-M   'P 1'
#
loop_
_entity.id
_entity.type
_entity.pdbx_description
1 polymer ?
#
loop_
_entity_poly.entity_id
_entity_poly.type
_entity_poly.pdbx_seq_one_letter_code
_entity_poly.pdbx_strand_id
1 'polypeptide(L)'
;RLDSIVSKFGTIKDTASPALGNIRHSIAKKQSGISRRMQSLLQKAQEEGWVDKDSNIAIRDGRMVIPVPAAFKRKLNGIVHDESTTGKTSYIEPAEIIETNNEIRELQLEEKREITRILRQFADDLRPYIYDLIPAYDFMAFVDFARAKALFAIRVNAIVPLFEDTPSMLWYRAKHPLLYLSLKANGKDVVPLDLEINEDQRIILISGPNAGGKSVCLQTAGLLQYMFQCGVPVPVEESSKFGIFHKILIDMGDEQSLENDLSTYSSHLLNMKNFIRYASRDTLILIDEFGTGTEPMLGGAIAEAILNALNNNQTRGVITTHYTN
;
A
#
# COMPACT_ATOMS: atom_id res chain seq x y z
N ARG A 1 -23.29 12.94 15.27
CA ARG A 1 -22.65 12.95 16.60
C ARG A 1 -21.13 12.86 16.54
N LEU A 2 -20.52 12.04 15.65
CA LEU A 2 -19.06 12.01 15.51
C LEU A 2 -18.49 13.40 15.23
N ASP A 3 -19.08 14.13 14.29
CA ASP A 3 -18.66 15.49 13.91
C ASP A 3 -18.77 16.52 15.05
N SER A 4 -19.59 16.28 16.07
CA SER A 4 -19.65 17.14 17.24
C SER A 4 -18.51 16.87 18.23
N ILE A 5 -17.89 15.68 18.17
CA ILE A 5 -16.84 15.22 19.08
C ILE A 5 -15.45 15.40 18.47
N VAL A 6 -15.29 14.99 17.20
CA VAL A 6 -13.98 14.92 16.53
C VAL A 6 -13.88 15.99 15.45
N SER A 7 -12.72 16.60 15.32
CA SER A 7 -12.40 17.56 14.26
C SER A 7 -12.00 16.83 12.96
N LYS A 8 -11.88 17.57 11.85
CA LYS A 8 -11.37 17.06 10.57
C LYS A 8 -9.94 16.49 10.66
N PHE A 9 -9.20 16.87 11.69
CA PHE A 9 -7.81 16.43 11.91
C PHE A 9 -7.69 15.28 12.92
N GLY A 10 -8.81 14.68 13.35
CA GLY A 10 -8.81 13.58 14.31
C GLY A 10 -8.64 13.99 15.78
N THR A 11 -8.66 15.29 16.09
CA THR A 11 -8.55 15.80 17.47
C THR A 11 -9.93 15.98 18.09
N ILE A 12 -10.03 15.79 19.42
CA ILE A 12 -11.28 16.03 20.15
C ILE A 12 -11.53 17.53 20.25
N LYS A 13 -12.70 17.98 19.85
CA LYS A 13 -13.11 19.38 19.88
C LYS A 13 -13.32 19.87 21.32
N ASP A 14 -13.03 21.15 21.57
CA ASP A 14 -13.30 21.79 22.87
C ASP A 14 -14.80 21.78 23.20
N THR A 15 -15.63 21.82 22.17
CA THR A 15 -17.08 21.76 22.24
C THR A 15 -17.64 20.35 22.44
N ALA A 16 -16.79 19.31 22.49
CA ALA A 16 -17.23 17.92 22.69
C ALA A 16 -17.91 17.72 24.05
N SER A 17 -17.52 18.49 25.08
CA SER A 17 -18.29 18.66 26.31
C SER A 17 -18.00 20.04 26.94
N PRO A 18 -18.95 20.60 27.71
CA PRO A 18 -18.69 21.82 28.44
C PRO A 18 -17.53 21.70 29.44
N ALA A 19 -17.36 20.53 30.06
CA ALA A 19 -16.28 20.24 30.98
C ALA A 19 -14.91 20.34 30.30
N LEU A 20 -14.76 19.71 29.11
CA LEU A 20 -13.51 19.74 28.36
C LEU A 20 -13.14 21.16 27.94
N GLY A 21 -14.11 21.95 27.47
CA GLY A 21 -13.89 23.34 27.11
C GLY A 21 -13.40 24.17 28.30
N ASN A 22 -14.01 24.00 29.47
CA ASN A 22 -13.61 24.69 30.69
C ASN A 22 -12.20 24.30 31.17
N ILE A 23 -11.88 23.00 31.13
CA ILE A 23 -10.54 22.48 31.49
C ILE A 23 -9.48 23.10 30.59
N ARG A 24 -9.66 23.06 29.27
CA ARG A 24 -8.72 23.64 28.30
C ARG A 24 -8.56 25.14 28.44
N HIS A 25 -9.67 25.84 28.65
CA HIS A 25 -9.61 27.28 28.94
C HIS A 25 -8.79 27.57 30.20
N SER A 26 -8.99 26.79 31.26
CA SER A 26 -8.24 26.94 32.52
C SER A 26 -6.75 26.65 32.33
N ILE A 27 -6.38 25.62 31.58
CA ILE A 27 -5.00 25.30 31.19
C ILE A 27 -4.38 26.50 30.46
N ALA A 28 -5.03 26.97 29.39
CA ALA A 28 -4.53 28.09 28.57
C ALA A 28 -4.34 29.38 29.41
N LYS A 29 -5.29 29.69 30.28
CA LYS A 29 -5.21 30.83 31.19
C LYS A 29 -4.02 30.74 32.15
N LYS A 30 -3.82 29.58 32.78
CA LYS A 30 -2.70 29.34 33.70
C LYS A 30 -1.35 29.34 32.96
N GLN A 31 -1.25 28.73 31.79
CA GLN A 31 -0.05 28.76 30.96
C GLN A 31 0.36 30.17 30.55
N SER A 32 -0.61 31.00 30.13
CA SER A 32 -0.35 32.40 29.81
C SER A 32 0.10 33.22 31.03
N GLY A 33 -0.41 32.90 32.23
CA GLY A 33 0.03 33.48 33.51
C GLY A 33 1.47 33.11 33.84
N ILE A 34 1.82 31.83 33.74
CA ILE A 34 3.19 31.31 33.95
C ILE A 34 4.16 31.99 32.98
N SER A 35 3.84 32.02 31.67
CA SER A 35 4.73 32.61 30.68
C SER A 35 5.10 34.04 30.99
N ARG A 36 4.13 34.87 31.42
CA ARG A 36 4.40 36.25 31.83
C ARG A 36 5.27 36.30 33.08
N ARG A 37 4.97 35.48 34.10
CA ARG A 37 5.74 35.43 35.35
C ARG A 37 7.17 34.97 35.11
N MET A 38 7.36 33.93 34.28
CA MET A 38 8.67 33.44 33.91
C MET A 38 9.53 34.48 33.20
N GLN A 39 8.95 35.26 32.27
CA GLN A 39 9.65 36.36 31.62
C GLN A 39 10.11 37.40 32.62
N SER A 40 9.24 37.78 33.57
CA SER A 40 9.60 38.73 34.63
C SER A 40 10.72 38.22 35.54
N LEU A 41 10.68 36.91 35.89
CA LEU A 41 11.73 36.28 36.72
C LEU A 41 13.04 36.14 35.96
N LEU A 42 13.00 35.81 34.67
CA LEU A 42 14.20 35.76 33.82
C LEU A 42 14.85 37.14 33.71
N GLN A 43 14.03 38.18 33.42
CA GLN A 43 14.52 39.53 33.30
C GLN A 43 15.20 40.01 34.61
N LYS A 44 14.57 39.76 35.77
CA LYS A 44 15.14 40.06 37.06
C LYS A 44 16.49 39.34 37.28
N ALA A 45 16.54 38.04 36.94
CA ALA A 45 17.77 37.24 37.07
C ALA A 45 18.89 37.72 36.16
N GLN A 46 18.56 38.23 34.96
CA GLN A 46 19.51 38.89 34.06
C GLN A 46 20.00 40.23 34.55
N GLU A 47 19.11 41.06 35.09
CA GLU A 47 19.47 42.37 35.69
C GLU A 47 20.41 42.21 36.88
N GLU A 48 20.17 41.18 37.72
CA GLU A 48 21.01 40.82 38.87
C GLU A 48 22.30 40.08 38.49
N GLY A 49 22.50 39.77 37.22
CA GLY A 49 23.69 39.08 36.71
C GLY A 49 23.78 37.58 37.07
N TRP A 50 22.67 36.96 37.47
CA TRP A 50 22.66 35.51 37.79
C TRP A 50 22.49 34.63 36.58
N VAL A 51 22.01 35.18 35.46
CA VAL A 51 21.74 34.50 34.20
C VAL A 51 22.27 35.39 33.06
N ASP A 52 22.84 34.78 32.04
CA ASP A 52 23.34 35.50 30.90
C ASP A 52 22.22 36.25 30.15
N LYS A 53 22.53 37.41 29.59
CA LYS A 53 21.56 38.27 28.89
C LYS A 53 20.90 37.59 27.69
N ASP A 54 21.59 36.64 27.06
CA ASP A 54 21.10 35.90 25.87
C ASP A 54 20.35 34.61 26.24
N SER A 55 20.23 34.31 27.55
CA SER A 55 19.51 33.13 28.01
C SER A 55 18.01 33.28 27.82
N ASN A 56 17.36 32.17 27.40
CA ASN A 56 15.93 32.11 27.24
C ASN A 56 15.32 31.03 28.14
N ILE A 57 14.01 31.14 28.37
CA ILE A 57 13.25 30.12 29.08
C ILE A 57 13.33 28.81 28.31
N ALA A 58 13.66 27.74 29.00
CA ALA A 58 13.71 26.38 28.43
C ALA A 58 12.55 25.53 28.93
N ILE A 59 12.29 24.40 28.27
CA ILE A 59 11.33 23.39 28.73
C ILE A 59 12.12 22.11 29.05
N ARG A 60 11.89 21.61 30.28
CA ARG A 60 12.41 20.30 30.74
C ARG A 60 11.27 19.52 31.38
N ASP A 61 11.08 18.28 30.96
CA ASP A 61 10.00 17.40 31.42
C ASP A 61 8.60 18.06 31.40
N GLY A 62 8.35 18.90 30.36
CA GLY A 62 7.09 19.63 30.22
C GLY A 62 6.93 20.83 31.12
N ARG A 63 7.98 21.25 31.87
CA ARG A 63 7.97 22.43 32.77
C ARG A 63 8.85 23.53 32.19
N MET A 64 8.42 24.76 32.40
CA MET A 64 9.23 25.94 32.09
C MET A 64 10.30 26.11 33.16
N VAL A 65 11.55 26.22 32.72
CA VAL A 65 12.72 26.35 33.59
C VAL A 65 13.62 27.51 33.11
N ILE A 66 14.36 28.12 34.05
CA ILE A 66 15.39 29.10 33.76
C ILE A 66 16.75 28.41 33.78
N PRO A 67 17.57 28.49 32.70
CA PRO A 67 18.93 28.01 32.72
C PRO A 67 19.81 28.96 33.54
N VAL A 68 20.34 28.49 34.66
CA VAL A 68 21.17 29.26 35.58
C VAL A 68 22.56 28.66 35.66
N PRO A 69 23.66 29.41 35.46
CA PRO A 69 25.02 28.91 35.69
C PRO A 69 25.16 28.33 37.09
N ALA A 70 25.89 27.20 37.22
CA ALA A 70 26.02 26.48 38.48
C ALA A 70 26.52 27.35 39.67
N ALA A 71 27.35 28.37 39.39
CA ALA A 71 27.81 29.30 40.38
C ALA A 71 26.69 30.12 41.03
N PHE A 72 25.58 30.34 40.34
CA PHE A 72 24.45 31.12 40.79
C PHE A 72 23.21 30.29 41.17
N LYS A 73 23.32 28.95 41.14
CA LYS A 73 22.25 27.97 41.42
C LYS A 73 21.45 28.31 42.70
N ARG A 74 22.10 28.83 43.74
CA ARG A 74 21.46 29.16 45.04
C ARG A 74 20.80 30.54 45.06
N LYS A 75 20.97 31.37 44.03
CA LYS A 75 20.39 32.71 43.96
C LYS A 75 18.94 32.69 43.49
N LEU A 76 18.58 31.76 42.62
CA LEU A 76 17.21 31.56 42.19
C LEU A 76 16.58 30.46 43.07
N ASN A 77 15.61 30.84 43.90
CA ASN A 77 14.88 29.88 44.72
C ASN A 77 13.97 29.01 43.86
N GLY A 78 14.12 27.67 43.88
CA GLY A 78 13.33 26.76 43.05
C GLY A 78 13.82 25.35 43.09
N ILE A 79 13.25 24.50 42.22
CA ILE A 79 13.60 23.11 42.05
C ILE A 79 14.49 22.93 40.80
N VAL A 80 15.60 22.23 40.95
CA VAL A 80 16.46 21.84 39.80
C VAL A 80 15.86 20.60 39.15
N HIS A 81 15.48 20.72 37.88
CA HIS A 81 14.93 19.59 37.10
C HIS A 81 16.00 18.86 36.27
N ASP A 82 17.03 19.60 35.83
CA ASP A 82 18.05 19.05 34.97
C ASP A 82 19.37 19.83 35.12
N GLU A 83 20.46 19.22 34.69
CA GLU A 83 21.77 19.89 34.58
C GLU A 83 22.35 19.63 33.19
N SER A 84 23.10 20.58 32.66
CA SER A 84 23.80 20.39 31.39
C SER A 84 24.83 19.27 31.51
N THR A 85 25.12 18.57 30.40
CA THR A 85 26.08 17.47 30.33
C THR A 85 27.45 17.80 30.92
N THR A 86 27.80 19.08 30.92
CA THR A 86 29.06 19.58 31.51
C THR A 86 28.93 20.03 32.97
N GLY A 87 27.73 19.97 33.55
CA GLY A 87 27.44 20.45 34.90
C GLY A 87 27.53 21.98 35.09
N LYS A 88 27.74 22.73 34.01
CA LYS A 88 27.91 24.21 34.07
C LYS A 88 26.62 24.99 34.21
N THR A 89 25.48 24.42 33.83
CA THR A 89 24.15 25.05 33.82
C THR A 89 23.17 24.16 34.53
N SER A 90 22.40 24.68 35.47
CA SER A 90 21.27 24.01 36.11
C SER A 90 19.99 24.59 35.59
N TYR A 91 19.00 23.74 35.28
CA TYR A 91 17.68 24.15 34.82
C TYR A 91 16.71 24.23 36.02
N ILE A 92 16.39 25.42 36.44
CA ILE A 92 15.64 25.66 37.68
C ILE A 92 14.21 26.07 37.38
N GLU A 93 13.25 25.37 38.00
CA GLU A 93 11.86 25.81 38.07
C GLU A 93 11.71 26.73 39.26
N PRO A 94 11.41 28.02 39.07
CA PRO A 94 11.29 28.99 40.20
C PRO A 94 10.17 28.58 41.16
N ALA A 95 10.40 28.72 42.45
CA ALA A 95 9.44 28.36 43.48
C ALA A 95 8.06 29.01 43.30
N GLU A 96 8.05 30.21 42.73
CA GLU A 96 6.85 31.04 42.52
C GLU A 96 5.86 30.45 41.49
N ILE A 97 6.31 29.48 40.63
CA ILE A 97 5.46 28.86 39.62
C ILE A 97 5.20 27.37 39.85
N ILE A 98 5.85 26.73 40.82
CA ILE A 98 5.73 25.29 41.11
C ILE A 98 4.27 24.88 41.32
N GLU A 99 3.54 25.65 42.17
CA GLU A 99 2.14 25.36 42.45
C GLU A 99 1.29 25.44 41.18
N THR A 100 1.46 26.52 40.39
CA THR A 100 0.71 26.69 39.13
C THR A 100 1.04 25.64 38.09
N ASN A 101 2.31 25.18 38.02
CA ASN A 101 2.70 24.05 37.14
C ASN A 101 2.07 22.73 37.59
N ASN A 102 1.97 22.49 38.90
CA ASN A 102 1.28 21.32 39.44
C ASN A 102 -0.23 21.35 39.11
N GLU A 103 -0.88 22.52 39.29
CA GLU A 103 -2.27 22.69 38.89
C GLU A 103 -2.51 22.48 37.42
N ILE A 104 -1.61 22.94 36.54
CA ILE A 104 -1.70 22.63 35.10
C ILE A 104 -1.60 21.15 34.85
N ARG A 105 -0.70 20.42 35.53
CA ARG A 105 -0.55 18.97 35.38
C ARG A 105 -1.82 18.22 35.84
N GLU A 106 -2.42 18.66 36.93
CA GLU A 106 -3.71 18.12 37.39
C GLU A 106 -4.81 18.33 36.35
N LEU A 107 -4.94 19.53 35.80
CA LEU A 107 -5.88 19.87 34.75
C LEU A 107 -5.63 19.04 33.48
N GLN A 108 -4.39 18.77 33.11
CA GLN A 108 -4.04 17.89 31.97
C GLN A 108 -4.44 16.43 32.23
N LEU A 109 -4.36 15.97 33.46
CA LEU A 109 -4.86 14.64 33.84
C LEU A 109 -6.39 14.58 33.80
N GLU A 110 -7.06 15.65 34.24
CA GLU A 110 -8.51 15.79 34.13
C GLU A 110 -8.96 15.85 32.68
N GLU A 111 -8.24 16.54 31.81
CA GLU A 111 -8.48 16.56 30.36
C GLU A 111 -8.45 15.17 29.77
N LYS A 112 -7.41 14.38 30.07
CA LYS A 112 -7.30 12.99 29.61
C LYS A 112 -8.45 12.12 30.10
N ARG A 113 -8.87 12.28 31.36
CA ARG A 113 -10.00 11.54 31.91
C ARG A 113 -11.31 11.92 31.23
N GLU A 114 -11.52 13.22 31.00
CA GLU A 114 -12.73 13.69 30.31
C GLU A 114 -12.77 13.24 28.85
N ILE A 115 -11.66 13.31 28.12
CA ILE A 115 -11.56 12.76 26.76
C ILE A 115 -11.89 11.26 26.76
N THR A 116 -11.34 10.51 27.70
CA THR A 116 -11.62 9.07 27.82
C THR A 116 -13.11 8.81 28.11
N ARG A 117 -13.74 9.63 28.96
CA ARG A 117 -15.16 9.55 29.26
C ARG A 117 -16.02 9.80 28.02
N ILE A 118 -15.69 10.85 27.25
CA ILE A 118 -16.40 11.21 26.01
C ILE A 118 -16.30 10.06 24.99
N LEU A 119 -15.11 9.52 24.79
CA LEU A 119 -14.89 8.43 23.82
C LEU A 119 -15.57 7.13 24.25
N ARG A 120 -15.56 6.78 25.54
CA ARG A 120 -16.29 5.64 26.07
C ARG A 120 -17.80 5.79 25.87
N GLN A 121 -18.35 6.94 26.21
CA GLN A 121 -19.76 7.23 26.00
C GLN A 121 -20.14 7.11 24.52
N PHE A 122 -19.32 7.61 23.62
CA PHE A 122 -19.55 7.46 22.19
C PHE A 122 -19.51 6.00 21.75
N ALA A 123 -18.54 5.22 22.25
CA ALA A 123 -18.43 3.80 21.95
C ALA A 123 -19.63 3.00 22.48
N ASP A 124 -20.11 3.32 23.69
CA ASP A 124 -21.28 2.66 24.29
C ASP A 124 -22.56 2.98 23.51
N ASP A 125 -22.72 4.22 23.06
CA ASP A 125 -23.85 4.64 22.22
C ASP A 125 -23.81 3.99 20.82
N LEU A 126 -22.61 3.67 20.29
CA LEU A 126 -22.43 3.04 19.00
C LEU A 126 -22.62 1.51 19.04
N ARG A 127 -22.30 0.89 20.17
CA ARG A 127 -22.27 -0.57 20.33
C ARG A 127 -23.59 -1.29 19.94
N PRO A 128 -24.79 -0.76 20.23
CA PRO A 128 -26.04 -1.39 19.78
C PRO A 128 -26.19 -1.50 18.27
N TYR A 129 -25.55 -0.62 17.51
CA TYR A 129 -25.68 -0.53 16.05
C TYR A 129 -24.56 -1.27 15.30
N ILE A 130 -23.64 -1.95 16.00
CA ILE A 130 -22.46 -2.55 15.36
C ILE A 130 -22.85 -3.66 14.37
N TYR A 131 -23.92 -4.40 14.67
CA TYR A 131 -24.45 -5.45 13.80
C TYR A 131 -25.08 -4.92 12.51
N ASP A 132 -25.53 -3.68 12.48
CA ASP A 132 -26.04 -3.02 11.28
C ASP A 132 -24.92 -2.30 10.52
N LEU A 133 -23.92 -1.78 11.24
CA LEU A 133 -22.81 -1.02 10.67
C LEU A 133 -21.85 -1.91 9.88
N ILE A 134 -21.55 -3.13 10.35
CA ILE A 134 -20.64 -4.04 9.66
C ILE A 134 -21.18 -4.42 8.28
N PRO A 135 -22.44 -4.95 8.14
CA PRO A 135 -22.99 -5.24 6.83
C PRO A 135 -23.13 -4.01 5.92
N ALA A 136 -23.45 -2.84 6.50
CA ALA A 136 -23.51 -1.60 5.74
C ALA A 136 -22.12 -1.20 5.18
N TYR A 137 -21.07 -1.38 5.96
CA TYR A 137 -19.70 -1.16 5.52
C TYR A 137 -19.28 -2.13 4.40
N ASP A 138 -19.59 -3.41 4.55
CA ASP A 138 -19.33 -4.44 3.54
C ASP A 138 -20.09 -4.15 2.24
N PHE A 139 -21.34 -3.69 2.35
CA PHE A 139 -22.13 -3.26 1.19
C PHE A 139 -21.50 -2.06 0.48
N MET A 140 -21.04 -1.04 1.22
CA MET A 140 -20.34 0.10 0.64
C MET A 140 -19.05 -0.33 -0.07
N ALA A 141 -18.28 -1.25 0.55
CA ALA A 141 -17.06 -1.79 -0.06
C ALA A 141 -17.37 -2.53 -1.37
N PHE A 142 -18.44 -3.32 -1.39
CA PHE A 142 -18.91 -4.00 -2.60
C PHE A 142 -19.28 -3.00 -3.71
N VAL A 143 -20.06 -1.98 -3.39
CA VAL A 143 -20.46 -0.93 -4.35
C VAL A 143 -19.26 -0.15 -4.87
N ASP A 144 -18.32 0.23 -3.99
CA ASP A 144 -17.11 0.95 -4.39
C ASP A 144 -16.20 0.09 -5.28
N PHE A 145 -16.07 -1.19 -4.98
CA PHE A 145 -15.32 -2.15 -5.81
C PHE A 145 -15.99 -2.34 -7.18
N ALA A 146 -17.32 -2.47 -7.24
CA ALA A 146 -18.06 -2.55 -8.51
C ALA A 146 -17.87 -1.27 -9.34
N ARG A 147 -17.93 -0.11 -8.69
CA ARG A 147 -17.67 1.19 -9.31
C ARG A 147 -16.24 1.29 -9.84
N ALA A 148 -15.25 0.85 -9.09
CA ALA A 148 -13.85 0.84 -9.52
C ALA A 148 -13.64 -0.01 -10.78
N LYS A 149 -14.24 -1.22 -10.83
CA LYS A 149 -14.22 -2.09 -12.01
C LYS A 149 -14.90 -1.43 -13.21
N ALA A 150 -16.04 -0.79 -13.01
CA ALA A 150 -16.76 -0.08 -14.09
C ALA A 150 -15.94 1.11 -14.64
N LEU A 151 -15.31 1.90 -13.78
CA LEU A 151 -14.44 3.01 -14.21
C LEU A 151 -13.21 2.51 -14.98
N PHE A 152 -12.62 1.39 -14.55
CA PHE A 152 -11.55 0.74 -15.27
C PHE A 152 -12.03 0.27 -16.65
N ALA A 153 -13.17 -0.42 -16.71
CA ALA A 153 -13.75 -0.89 -17.97
C ALA A 153 -13.95 0.24 -18.99
N ILE A 154 -14.55 1.35 -18.55
CA ILE A 154 -14.73 2.55 -19.40
C ILE A 154 -13.37 3.07 -19.91
N ARG A 155 -12.37 3.11 -19.06
CA ARG A 155 -11.04 3.64 -19.39
C ARG A 155 -10.32 2.81 -20.46
N VAL A 156 -10.43 1.49 -20.41
CA VAL A 156 -9.75 0.57 -21.34
C VAL A 156 -10.68 -0.01 -22.41
N ASN A 157 -11.92 0.45 -22.49
CA ASN A 157 -12.96 -0.06 -23.38
C ASN A 157 -13.17 -1.58 -23.21
N ALA A 158 -13.30 -2.00 -21.94
CA ALA A 158 -13.48 -3.40 -21.56
C ALA A 158 -14.97 -3.73 -21.37
N ILE A 159 -15.27 -5.01 -21.56
CA ILE A 159 -16.62 -5.58 -21.37
C ILE A 159 -16.55 -6.78 -20.44
N VAL A 160 -17.69 -7.30 -20.03
CA VAL A 160 -17.84 -8.61 -19.40
C VAL A 160 -18.11 -9.60 -20.54
N PRO A 161 -17.14 -10.48 -20.90
CA PRO A 161 -17.28 -11.41 -22.00
C PRO A 161 -18.23 -12.58 -21.65
N LEU A 162 -18.54 -13.38 -22.66
CA LEU A 162 -19.32 -14.60 -22.47
C LEU A 162 -18.50 -15.64 -21.68
N PHE A 163 -19.14 -16.27 -20.71
CA PHE A 163 -18.54 -17.32 -19.89
C PHE A 163 -18.83 -18.70 -20.50
N GLU A 164 -17.80 -19.57 -20.52
CA GLU A 164 -17.93 -21.00 -20.83
C GLU A 164 -17.43 -21.83 -19.64
N ASP A 165 -18.14 -22.91 -19.32
CA ASP A 165 -17.79 -23.80 -18.20
C ASP A 165 -16.66 -24.79 -18.54
N THR A 166 -16.13 -24.72 -19.77
CA THR A 166 -15.01 -25.54 -20.24
C THR A 166 -13.77 -24.67 -20.41
N PRO A 167 -12.56 -25.17 -20.09
CA PRO A 167 -11.33 -24.44 -20.32
C PRO A 167 -11.15 -24.16 -21.83
N SER A 168 -11.41 -22.91 -22.22
CA SER A 168 -11.37 -22.46 -23.61
C SER A 168 -11.04 -20.96 -23.69
N MET A 169 -10.53 -20.53 -24.80
CA MET A 169 -10.28 -19.12 -25.14
C MET A 169 -10.74 -18.90 -26.58
N LEU A 170 -11.79 -18.14 -26.77
CA LEU A 170 -12.23 -17.70 -28.08
C LEU A 170 -12.34 -16.19 -28.04
N TRP A 171 -11.25 -15.52 -28.35
CA TRP A 171 -11.13 -14.08 -28.18
C TRP A 171 -11.03 -13.37 -29.51
N TYR A 172 -11.78 -12.30 -29.63
CA TYR A 172 -11.77 -11.44 -30.79
C TYR A 172 -11.33 -10.04 -30.37
N ARG A 173 -10.37 -9.49 -31.12
CA ARG A 173 -9.83 -8.14 -30.97
C ARG A 173 -9.39 -7.80 -29.53
N ALA A 174 -8.82 -8.79 -28.84
CA ALA A 174 -8.27 -8.63 -27.49
C ALA A 174 -7.12 -7.61 -27.48
N LYS A 175 -7.13 -6.68 -26.52
CA LYS A 175 -6.09 -5.64 -26.40
C LYS A 175 -5.43 -5.72 -25.04
N HIS A 176 -4.10 -5.57 -25.01
CA HIS A 176 -3.38 -5.45 -23.73
C HIS A 176 -3.74 -4.11 -23.05
N PRO A 177 -4.37 -4.11 -21.88
CA PRO A 177 -4.96 -2.87 -21.31
C PRO A 177 -3.92 -1.79 -21.02
N LEU A 178 -2.74 -2.13 -20.49
CA LEU A 178 -1.70 -1.14 -20.20
C LEU A 178 -1.08 -0.58 -21.49
N LEU A 179 -0.86 -1.44 -22.48
CA LEU A 179 -0.34 -1.01 -23.78
C LEU A 179 -1.37 -0.11 -24.49
N TYR A 180 -2.65 -0.46 -24.41
CA TYR A 180 -3.73 0.39 -24.93
C TYR A 180 -3.72 1.79 -24.31
N LEU A 181 -3.61 1.88 -22.98
CA LEU A 181 -3.55 3.18 -22.30
C LEU A 181 -2.31 3.99 -22.68
N SER A 182 -1.15 3.35 -22.75
CA SER A 182 0.11 4.00 -23.12
C SER A 182 0.11 4.52 -24.55
N LEU A 183 -0.34 3.71 -25.51
CA LEU A 183 -0.38 4.09 -26.92
C LEU A 183 -1.46 5.14 -27.21
N LYS A 184 -2.62 5.01 -26.60
CA LYS A 184 -3.72 5.98 -26.72
C LYS A 184 -3.30 7.38 -26.25
N ALA A 185 -2.51 7.48 -25.19
CA ALA A 185 -1.95 8.73 -24.70
C ALA A 185 -1.04 9.40 -25.75
N ASN A 186 -0.46 8.62 -26.67
CA ASN A 186 0.40 9.08 -27.76
C ASN A 186 -0.32 9.11 -29.14
N GLY A 187 -1.65 9.01 -29.17
CA GLY A 187 -2.43 9.02 -30.39
C GLY A 187 -2.25 7.80 -31.29
N LYS A 188 -1.78 6.67 -30.74
CA LYS A 188 -1.56 5.41 -31.46
C LYS A 188 -2.54 4.35 -30.97
N ASP A 189 -2.89 3.40 -31.87
CA ASP A 189 -3.72 2.25 -31.54
C ASP A 189 -2.87 1.01 -31.27
N VAL A 190 -3.43 0.09 -30.45
CA VAL A 190 -2.88 -1.25 -30.22
C VAL A 190 -3.37 -2.16 -31.34
N VAL A 191 -2.47 -2.97 -31.89
CA VAL A 191 -2.87 -4.09 -32.77
C VAL A 191 -3.59 -5.13 -31.91
N PRO A 192 -4.86 -5.43 -32.20
CA PRO A 192 -5.62 -6.38 -31.42
C PRO A 192 -5.17 -7.83 -31.70
N LEU A 193 -5.42 -8.70 -30.74
CA LEU A 193 -5.12 -10.14 -30.81
C LEU A 193 -6.42 -10.94 -30.94
N ASP A 194 -6.48 -11.81 -31.92
CA ASP A 194 -7.48 -12.88 -31.98
C ASP A 194 -6.81 -14.19 -31.51
N LEU A 195 -7.48 -14.93 -30.61
CA LEU A 195 -6.90 -16.12 -29.99
C LEU A 195 -7.97 -17.19 -29.84
N GLU A 196 -7.68 -18.37 -30.37
CA GLU A 196 -8.55 -19.55 -30.25
C GLU A 196 -7.81 -20.71 -29.61
N ILE A 197 -8.27 -21.17 -28.46
CA ILE A 197 -7.85 -22.40 -27.76
C ILE A 197 -9.11 -23.18 -27.40
N ASN A 198 -9.21 -24.40 -27.92
CA ASN A 198 -10.35 -25.28 -27.72
C ASN A 198 -9.89 -26.72 -27.45
N GLU A 199 -10.74 -27.74 -27.62
CA GLU A 199 -10.39 -29.13 -27.38
C GLU A 199 -9.48 -29.69 -28.50
N ASP A 200 -9.62 -29.21 -29.74
CA ASP A 200 -8.85 -29.67 -30.91
C ASP A 200 -7.54 -28.89 -31.04
N GLN A 201 -7.56 -27.61 -30.78
CA GLN A 201 -6.41 -26.68 -30.84
C GLN A 201 -6.02 -26.21 -29.44
N ARG A 202 -5.27 -27.03 -28.73
CA ARG A 202 -4.98 -26.80 -27.32
C ARG A 202 -3.75 -25.93 -27.07
N ILE A 203 -2.73 -26.02 -27.91
CA ILE A 203 -1.46 -25.30 -27.74
C ILE A 203 -1.17 -24.50 -29.01
N ILE A 204 -0.95 -23.20 -28.80
CA ILE A 204 -0.55 -22.28 -29.86
C ILE A 204 0.94 -22.02 -29.73
N LEU A 205 1.67 -22.31 -30.82
CA LEU A 205 3.08 -21.99 -30.97
C LEU A 205 3.24 -20.72 -31.80
N ILE A 206 3.86 -19.70 -31.23
CA ILE A 206 4.15 -18.45 -31.92
C ILE A 206 5.65 -18.37 -32.21
N SER A 207 6.02 -18.54 -33.46
CA SER A 207 7.41 -18.41 -33.91
C SER A 207 7.64 -17.10 -34.67
N GLY A 208 8.86 -16.58 -34.61
CA GLY A 208 9.26 -15.36 -35.32
C GLY A 208 10.25 -14.48 -34.55
N PRO A 209 10.64 -13.32 -35.11
CA PRO A 209 11.58 -12.39 -34.46
C PRO A 209 10.94 -11.72 -33.21
N ASN A 210 11.76 -11.33 -32.24
CA ASN A 210 11.29 -10.69 -30.99
C ASN A 210 10.53 -9.36 -31.25
N ALA A 211 10.91 -8.61 -32.27
CA ALA A 211 10.23 -7.37 -32.66
C ALA A 211 8.79 -7.57 -33.18
N GLY A 212 8.37 -8.81 -33.41
CA GLY A 212 7.02 -9.15 -33.92
C GLY A 212 5.88 -9.14 -32.89
N GLY A 213 6.15 -8.81 -31.63
CA GLY A 213 5.11 -8.73 -30.59
C GLY A 213 4.75 -10.07 -29.93
N LYS A 214 5.57 -11.12 -30.06
CA LYS A 214 5.34 -12.45 -29.46
C LYS A 214 5.10 -12.38 -27.95
N SER A 215 6.01 -11.75 -27.21
CA SER A 215 5.92 -11.62 -25.74
C SER A 215 4.70 -10.78 -25.34
N VAL A 216 4.33 -9.76 -26.12
CA VAL A 216 3.11 -8.98 -25.87
C VAL A 216 1.85 -9.84 -26.06
N CYS A 217 1.83 -10.71 -27.07
CA CYS A 217 0.73 -11.66 -27.27
C CYS A 217 0.58 -12.59 -26.07
N LEU A 218 1.68 -13.18 -25.62
CA LEU A 218 1.73 -14.08 -24.46
C LEU A 218 1.29 -13.37 -23.17
N GLN A 219 1.81 -12.17 -22.92
CA GLN A 219 1.43 -11.33 -21.78
C GLN A 219 -0.06 -10.95 -21.84
N THR A 220 -0.58 -10.65 -23.02
CA THR A 220 -1.99 -10.34 -23.21
C THR A 220 -2.86 -11.54 -22.86
N ALA A 221 -2.50 -12.73 -23.34
CA ALA A 221 -3.21 -13.96 -23.04
C ALA A 221 -3.27 -14.24 -21.54
N GLY A 222 -2.13 -14.16 -20.85
CA GLY A 222 -2.07 -14.37 -19.41
C GLY A 222 -2.84 -13.32 -18.60
N LEU A 223 -2.62 -12.03 -18.92
CA LEU A 223 -3.22 -10.93 -18.17
C LEU A 223 -4.74 -10.92 -18.31
N LEU A 224 -5.28 -11.04 -19.53
CA LEU A 224 -6.73 -10.99 -19.72
C LEU A 224 -7.43 -12.20 -19.11
N GLN A 225 -6.83 -13.41 -19.22
CA GLN A 225 -7.37 -14.59 -18.58
C GLN A 225 -7.40 -14.46 -17.06
N TYR A 226 -6.32 -13.94 -16.47
CA TYR A 226 -6.26 -13.70 -15.04
C TYR A 226 -7.25 -12.61 -14.59
N MET A 227 -7.35 -11.49 -15.32
CA MET A 227 -8.32 -10.43 -15.05
C MET A 227 -9.75 -10.98 -15.07
N PHE A 228 -10.11 -11.76 -16.10
CA PHE A 228 -11.42 -12.37 -16.22
C PHE A 228 -11.73 -13.26 -15.01
N GLN A 229 -10.81 -14.15 -14.62
CA GLN A 229 -10.98 -15.03 -13.46
C GLN A 229 -11.03 -14.31 -12.11
N CYS A 230 -10.49 -13.08 -12.03
CA CYS A 230 -10.67 -12.18 -10.91
C CYS A 230 -11.99 -11.37 -10.98
N GLY A 231 -12.83 -11.61 -11.98
CA GLY A 231 -14.09 -10.88 -12.18
C GLY A 231 -13.88 -9.41 -12.60
N VAL A 232 -12.78 -9.12 -13.29
CA VAL A 232 -12.48 -7.80 -13.86
C VAL A 232 -12.85 -7.81 -15.34
N PRO A 233 -13.59 -6.80 -15.85
CA PRO A 233 -13.87 -6.67 -17.27
C PRO A 233 -12.61 -6.64 -18.14
N VAL A 234 -12.68 -7.17 -19.35
CA VAL A 234 -11.55 -7.33 -20.27
C VAL A 234 -11.80 -6.62 -21.61
N PRO A 235 -10.77 -6.01 -22.22
CA PRO A 235 -10.90 -5.29 -23.49
C PRO A 235 -10.89 -6.25 -24.67
N VAL A 236 -12.03 -6.83 -24.98
CA VAL A 236 -12.30 -7.74 -26.10
C VAL A 236 -13.62 -7.39 -26.80
N GLU A 237 -13.94 -8.02 -27.93
CA GLU A 237 -15.27 -7.92 -28.55
C GLU A 237 -16.33 -8.73 -27.82
N GLU A 238 -17.60 -8.35 -27.96
CA GLU A 238 -18.76 -8.94 -27.26
C GLU A 238 -18.96 -10.43 -27.55
N SER A 239 -18.54 -10.87 -28.73
CA SER A 239 -18.61 -12.28 -29.15
C SER A 239 -17.54 -13.17 -28.50
N SER A 240 -16.58 -12.58 -27.79
CA SER A 240 -15.49 -13.31 -27.14
C SER A 240 -16.00 -14.16 -26.00
N LYS A 241 -15.44 -15.38 -25.89
CA LYS A 241 -15.77 -16.35 -24.83
C LYS A 241 -14.55 -16.72 -24.02
N PHE A 242 -14.75 -16.84 -22.73
CA PHE A 242 -13.72 -17.17 -21.75
C PHE A 242 -14.13 -18.38 -20.94
N GLY A 243 -13.28 -19.41 -20.95
CA GLY A 243 -13.38 -20.53 -20.04
C GLY A 243 -12.60 -20.31 -18.75
N ILE A 244 -12.77 -21.18 -17.78
CA ILE A 244 -12.03 -21.16 -16.52
C ILE A 244 -10.91 -22.18 -16.54
N PHE A 245 -9.72 -21.75 -16.20
CA PHE A 245 -8.56 -22.60 -15.95
C PHE A 245 -8.31 -22.69 -14.44
N HIS A 246 -8.23 -23.92 -13.91
CA HIS A 246 -7.96 -24.13 -12.49
C HIS A 246 -6.52 -23.80 -12.12
N LYS A 247 -5.60 -23.83 -13.09
CA LYS A 247 -4.20 -23.45 -12.92
C LYS A 247 -3.73 -22.62 -14.10
N ILE A 248 -2.94 -21.61 -13.81
CA ILE A 248 -2.19 -20.85 -14.80
C ILE A 248 -0.72 -20.99 -14.42
N LEU A 249 0.06 -21.64 -15.29
CA LEU A 249 1.49 -21.83 -15.08
C LEU A 249 2.24 -20.93 -16.06
N ILE A 250 3.14 -20.13 -15.54
CA ILE A 250 3.80 -19.05 -16.28
C ILE A 250 5.31 -19.25 -16.20
N ASP A 251 5.95 -19.26 -17.37
CA ASP A 251 7.39 -19.19 -17.53
C ASP A 251 7.70 -18.05 -18.51
N MET A 252 7.63 -16.84 -18.01
CA MET A 252 7.92 -15.60 -18.72
C MET A 252 8.85 -14.80 -17.83
N GLY A 253 10.05 -14.57 -18.25
CA GLY A 253 10.90 -13.72 -17.46
C GLY A 253 12.26 -13.51 -18.07
N ASP A 254 12.57 -12.24 -18.30
CA ASP A 254 13.92 -11.76 -18.14
C ASP A 254 14.24 -11.75 -16.64
N GLU A 255 14.65 -12.88 -16.08
CA GLU A 255 15.45 -12.84 -14.86
C GLU A 255 16.80 -12.24 -15.23
N GLN A 256 16.81 -10.93 -15.52
CA GLN A 256 18.01 -10.12 -15.64
C GLN A 256 18.62 -9.92 -14.24
N SER A 257 19.05 -11.01 -13.64
CA SER A 257 20.13 -10.94 -12.65
C SER A 257 21.43 -11.11 -13.42
N LEU A 258 22.18 -10.05 -13.54
CA LEU A 258 23.52 -9.96 -14.18
C LEU A 258 24.57 -10.95 -13.65
N GLU A 259 24.21 -11.88 -12.80
CA GLU A 259 25.14 -12.78 -12.13
C GLU A 259 25.11 -14.26 -12.59
N ASN A 260 24.11 -14.70 -13.39
CA ASN A 260 24.02 -16.14 -13.69
C ASN A 260 23.28 -16.48 -15.00
N ASP A 261 23.94 -16.40 -16.14
CA ASP A 261 23.42 -16.97 -17.40
C ASP A 261 23.17 -18.50 -17.33
N LEU A 262 23.91 -19.23 -16.51
CA LEU A 262 23.70 -20.66 -16.22
C LEU A 262 22.49 -20.92 -15.30
N SER A 263 22.06 -19.92 -14.53
CA SER A 263 20.89 -20.05 -13.64
C SER A 263 19.58 -19.93 -14.42
N THR A 264 19.51 -19.13 -15.47
CA THR A 264 18.30 -18.88 -16.26
C THR A 264 17.83 -20.14 -16.96
N TYR A 265 18.71 -20.84 -17.69
CA TYR A 265 18.36 -22.10 -18.37
C TYR A 265 17.96 -23.21 -17.39
N SER A 266 18.67 -23.32 -16.28
CA SER A 266 18.35 -24.31 -15.23
C SER A 266 17.00 -24.02 -14.57
N SER A 267 16.64 -22.75 -14.37
CA SER A 267 15.34 -22.32 -13.85
C SER A 267 14.22 -22.65 -14.82
N HIS A 268 14.39 -22.37 -16.11
CA HIS A 268 13.44 -22.78 -17.16
C HIS A 268 13.21 -24.28 -17.18
N LEU A 269 14.27 -25.09 -17.12
CA LEU A 269 14.13 -26.56 -17.08
C LEU A 269 13.40 -27.03 -15.81
N LEU A 270 13.66 -26.41 -14.68
CA LEU A 270 12.95 -26.71 -13.43
C LEU A 270 11.46 -26.36 -13.53
N ASN A 271 11.13 -25.23 -14.14
CA ASN A 271 9.76 -24.84 -14.42
C ASN A 271 9.09 -25.86 -15.38
N MET A 272 9.76 -26.25 -16.45
CA MET A 272 9.25 -27.29 -17.40
C MET A 272 9.00 -28.62 -16.70
N LYS A 273 9.90 -29.07 -15.83
CA LYS A 273 9.69 -30.26 -14.99
C LYS A 273 8.44 -30.16 -14.13
N ASN A 274 8.21 -28.98 -13.53
CA ASN A 274 7.02 -28.72 -12.73
C ASN A 274 5.77 -28.67 -13.61
N PHE A 275 5.85 -28.06 -14.79
CA PHE A 275 4.72 -28.00 -15.73
C PHE A 275 4.31 -29.43 -16.16
N ILE A 276 5.23 -30.27 -16.59
CA ILE A 276 4.93 -31.66 -16.94
C ILE A 276 4.27 -32.40 -15.77
N ARG A 277 4.70 -32.14 -14.54
CA ARG A 277 4.19 -32.82 -13.32
C ARG A 277 2.80 -32.36 -12.92
N TYR A 278 2.50 -31.07 -13.06
CA TYR A 278 1.30 -30.45 -12.47
C TYR A 278 0.26 -29.97 -13.48
N ALA A 279 0.62 -29.91 -14.77
CA ALA A 279 -0.30 -29.53 -15.83
C ALA A 279 -1.30 -30.63 -16.11
N SER A 280 -2.52 -30.25 -16.42
CA SER A 280 -3.65 -31.12 -16.74
C SER A 280 -4.53 -30.42 -17.78
N ARG A 281 -5.62 -31.09 -18.18
CA ARG A 281 -6.63 -30.52 -19.09
C ARG A 281 -7.12 -29.13 -18.69
N ASP A 282 -7.19 -28.83 -17.38
CA ASP A 282 -7.70 -27.58 -16.88
C ASP A 282 -6.58 -26.55 -16.55
N THR A 283 -5.41 -26.74 -17.16
CA THR A 283 -4.25 -25.88 -16.96
C THR A 283 -3.98 -25.06 -18.21
N LEU A 284 -3.79 -23.74 -18.02
CA LEU A 284 -3.22 -22.83 -19.02
C LEU A 284 -1.72 -22.68 -18.76
N ILE A 285 -0.90 -22.97 -19.75
CA ILE A 285 0.54 -22.71 -19.71
C ILE A 285 0.89 -21.51 -20.59
N LEU A 286 1.80 -20.70 -20.13
CA LEU A 286 2.33 -19.53 -20.83
C LEU A 286 3.85 -19.59 -20.76
N ILE A 287 4.50 -19.86 -21.89
CA ILE A 287 5.96 -20.06 -21.94
C ILE A 287 6.55 -19.11 -22.98
N ASP A 288 7.48 -18.27 -22.56
CA ASP A 288 8.24 -17.40 -23.46
C ASP A 288 9.60 -18.04 -23.81
N GLU A 289 10.07 -17.78 -25.03
CA GLU A 289 11.36 -18.22 -25.55
C GLU A 289 11.67 -19.74 -25.38
N PHE A 290 10.66 -20.57 -25.60
CA PHE A 290 10.73 -22.01 -25.36
C PHE A 290 11.88 -22.68 -26.11
N GLY A 291 12.70 -23.42 -25.39
CA GLY A 291 13.85 -24.18 -25.91
C GLY A 291 15.13 -23.34 -26.07
N THR A 292 15.15 -22.08 -25.74
CA THR A 292 16.34 -21.22 -25.80
C THR A 292 17.30 -21.45 -24.62
N GLY A 293 18.52 -20.93 -24.71
CA GLY A 293 19.51 -20.97 -23.62
C GLY A 293 20.48 -22.16 -23.64
N THR A 294 20.41 -23.03 -24.69
CA THR A 294 21.35 -24.13 -24.90
C THR A 294 21.72 -24.27 -26.39
N GLU A 295 22.53 -25.26 -26.72
CA GLU A 295 22.85 -25.62 -28.10
C GLU A 295 21.55 -25.89 -28.88
N PRO A 296 21.35 -25.31 -30.09
CA PRO A 296 20.08 -25.31 -30.79
C PRO A 296 19.48 -26.71 -31.08
N MET A 297 20.30 -27.69 -31.46
CA MET A 297 19.78 -29.03 -31.72
C MET A 297 19.32 -29.74 -30.45
N LEU A 298 20.08 -29.60 -29.36
CA LEU A 298 19.71 -30.15 -28.05
C LEU A 298 18.49 -29.45 -27.47
N GLY A 299 18.46 -28.13 -27.55
CA GLY A 299 17.32 -27.32 -27.09
C GLY A 299 16.03 -27.67 -27.81
N GLY A 300 16.08 -27.84 -29.14
CA GLY A 300 14.95 -28.26 -29.95
C GLY A 300 14.44 -29.66 -29.58
N ALA A 301 15.33 -30.63 -29.41
CA ALA A 301 14.94 -31.99 -29.01
C ALA A 301 14.29 -32.03 -27.60
N ILE A 302 14.83 -31.29 -26.65
CA ILE A 302 14.25 -31.18 -25.31
C ILE A 302 12.89 -30.50 -25.38
N ALA A 303 12.77 -29.39 -26.12
CA ALA A 303 11.52 -28.67 -26.30
C ALA A 303 10.44 -29.57 -26.91
N GLU A 304 10.75 -30.34 -27.94
CA GLU A 304 9.83 -31.30 -28.55
C GLU A 304 9.36 -32.36 -27.55
N ALA A 305 10.27 -32.93 -26.76
CA ALA A 305 9.93 -33.93 -25.75
C ALA A 305 9.00 -33.35 -24.66
N ILE A 306 9.27 -32.13 -24.22
CA ILE A 306 8.43 -31.40 -23.23
C ILE A 306 7.05 -31.10 -23.82
N LEU A 307 7.00 -30.60 -25.06
CA LEU A 307 5.74 -30.31 -25.76
C LEU A 307 4.87 -31.55 -25.92
N ASN A 308 5.47 -32.68 -26.30
CA ASN A 308 4.77 -33.95 -26.37
C ASN A 308 4.20 -34.41 -25.03
N ALA A 309 4.96 -34.23 -23.94
CA ALA A 309 4.49 -34.56 -22.60
C ALA A 309 3.31 -33.66 -22.18
N LEU A 310 3.38 -32.33 -22.42
CA LEU A 310 2.29 -31.39 -22.15
C LEU A 310 1.06 -31.67 -23.00
N ASN A 311 1.23 -32.02 -24.27
CA ASN A 311 0.12 -32.39 -25.15
C ASN A 311 -0.55 -33.71 -24.71
N ASN A 312 0.20 -34.70 -24.23
CA ASN A 312 -0.33 -35.92 -23.64
C ASN A 312 -1.15 -35.67 -22.38
N ASN A 313 -0.77 -34.67 -21.59
CA ASN A 313 -1.53 -34.19 -20.43
C ASN A 313 -2.79 -33.36 -20.81
N GLN A 314 -3.06 -33.21 -22.09
CA GLN A 314 -4.15 -32.41 -22.65
C GLN A 314 -4.11 -30.93 -22.21
N THR A 315 -2.94 -30.42 -21.90
CA THR A 315 -2.71 -29.06 -21.43
C THR A 315 -3.05 -28.06 -22.53
N ARG A 316 -3.53 -26.90 -22.15
CA ARG A 316 -3.80 -25.75 -23.02
C ARG A 316 -2.75 -24.69 -22.81
N GLY A 317 -2.39 -23.94 -23.86
CA GLY A 317 -1.40 -22.90 -23.68
C GLY A 317 -0.99 -22.10 -24.88
N VAL A 318 -0.20 -21.06 -24.60
CA VAL A 318 0.47 -20.23 -25.59
C VAL A 318 1.96 -20.28 -25.31
N ILE A 319 2.73 -20.59 -26.34
CA ILE A 319 4.17 -20.78 -26.25
C ILE A 319 4.84 -19.95 -27.35
N THR A 320 5.83 -19.14 -26.99
CA THR A 320 6.67 -18.48 -27.99
C THR A 320 7.99 -19.21 -28.16
N THR A 321 8.52 -19.18 -29.34
CA THR A 321 9.80 -19.84 -29.67
C THR A 321 10.53 -19.12 -30.80
N HIS A 322 11.83 -19.36 -30.89
CA HIS A 322 12.66 -18.95 -32.02
C HIS A 322 12.87 -20.07 -33.04
N TYR A 323 12.45 -21.30 -32.72
CA TYR A 323 12.56 -22.43 -33.66
C TYR A 323 11.49 -22.33 -34.74
N THR A 324 11.87 -22.67 -35.94
CA THR A 324 11.01 -22.69 -37.15
C THR A 324 10.62 -24.08 -37.61
N ASN A 325 11.15 -25.10 -36.95
CA ASN A 325 10.94 -26.51 -37.31
C ASN A 325 10.08 -27.21 -36.27
#